data_3d0423a71fefbab36d1fc7e61819a8b0
#
_entry.id   3d0423a71fefbab36d1fc7e61819a8b0
#
_cell.length_a   1.000
_cell.length_b   1.000
_cell.length_c   1.000
_cell.angle_alpha   90.00
_cell.angle_beta   90.00
_cell.angle_gamma   90.00
#
_symmetry.space_group_name_H-M   'P 1'
#
loop_
_entity.id
_entity.type
_entity.pdbx_description
1 polymer ?
#
loop_
_entity_poly.entity_id
_entity_poly.type
_entity_poly.pdbx_seq_one_letter_code
_entity_poly.pdbx_strand_id
1 'polypeptide(L)'
;MFIIRKIWSVITLPLLIITLLTSPVAKSSETAELVSKNTFVFEKALLMGQGITTDGEYYYTSGSISALNLTALAKFTFDDMELVDSHVNPLPDKCEERKNNHIGGISVYNEKIYASVEDGDDYLYPCIVVFDCETLEPTGEIYDLPREIFDDGVPWCAVDRETGYLYASKWTDINSVYVYDTSSSMKFVREIKLSETIHRIQGGEFYNGTLYLSNDIEDNGNNKNILSVDINSGNVEIAAVRDVGGDNVEAEGLTFWPSDDGSVMHVLDYNKVIGIFVHHYDVDF
;
A
#
# COMPACT_ATOMS: atom_id res chain seq x y z
N MET A 1 5.41 -30.14 85.87
CA MET A 1 4.59 -30.38 84.68
C MET A 1 4.88 -29.29 83.69
N PHE A 2 5.90 -29.51 82.85
CA PHE A 2 6.39 -28.50 81.86
C PHE A 2 5.83 -28.84 80.50
N ILE A 3 5.07 -27.89 79.89
CA ILE A 3 4.55 -27.99 78.56
C ILE A 3 5.50 -27.33 77.63
N ILE A 4 6.15 -28.10 76.74
CA ILE A 4 7.04 -27.59 75.69
C ILE A 4 6.15 -27.27 74.49
N ARG A 5 6.02 -25.99 74.14
CA ARG A 5 5.43 -25.54 72.86
C ARG A 5 6.50 -25.60 71.76
N LYS A 6 6.28 -26.45 70.75
CA LYS A 6 7.02 -26.44 69.50
C LYS A 6 6.54 -25.29 68.60
N ILE A 7 7.42 -24.36 68.33
CA ILE A 7 7.22 -23.31 67.34
C ILE A 7 7.68 -23.87 65.98
N TRP A 8 6.79 -24.01 65.04
CA TRP A 8 7.12 -24.30 63.64
C TRP A 8 7.35 -22.96 62.94
N SER A 9 8.60 -22.70 62.55
CA SER A 9 8.98 -21.59 61.69
C SER A 9 8.73 -22.03 60.24
N VAL A 10 7.75 -21.44 59.58
CA VAL A 10 7.53 -21.59 58.13
C VAL A 10 8.44 -20.62 57.41
N ILE A 11 9.51 -21.14 56.80
CA ILE A 11 10.37 -20.39 55.92
C ILE A 11 9.66 -20.28 54.56
N THR A 12 9.08 -19.13 54.27
CA THR A 12 8.55 -18.81 52.93
C THR A 12 9.73 -18.36 52.07
N LEU A 13 10.11 -19.21 51.12
CA LEU A 13 11.07 -18.86 50.07
C LEU A 13 10.37 -17.93 49.07
N PRO A 14 10.92 -16.72 48.78
CA PRO A 14 10.35 -15.90 47.70
C PRO A 14 10.64 -16.57 46.36
N LEU A 15 9.60 -16.89 45.62
CA LEU A 15 9.68 -17.35 44.22
C LEU A 15 10.14 -16.15 43.35
N LEU A 16 11.39 -16.14 42.97
CA LEU A 16 11.93 -15.14 42.03
C LEU A 16 11.42 -15.50 40.65
N ILE A 17 10.35 -14.84 40.18
CA ILE A 17 9.88 -14.93 38.79
C ILE A 17 10.86 -14.10 37.96
N ILE A 18 11.80 -14.75 37.29
CA ILE A 18 12.62 -14.15 36.27
C ILE A 18 11.75 -14.08 35.01
N THR A 19 11.13 -12.93 34.78
CA THR A 19 10.54 -12.61 33.49
C THR A 19 11.71 -12.40 32.52
N LEU A 20 12.00 -13.39 31.70
CA LEU A 20 12.83 -13.21 30.52
C LEU A 20 12.08 -12.24 29.58
N LEU A 21 12.46 -10.96 29.62
CA LEU A 21 12.15 -10.03 28.58
C LEU A 21 12.96 -10.49 27.36
N THR A 22 12.34 -11.31 26.51
CA THR A 22 12.84 -11.50 25.15
C THR A 22 12.62 -10.18 24.45
N SER A 23 13.67 -9.38 24.30
CA SER A 23 13.64 -8.28 23.34
C SER A 23 13.33 -8.89 21.99
N PRO A 24 12.38 -8.36 21.23
CA PRO A 24 12.20 -8.82 19.87
C PRO A 24 13.55 -8.66 19.15
N VAL A 25 14.05 -9.74 18.60
CA VAL A 25 15.19 -9.69 17.69
C VAL A 25 14.68 -8.87 16.52
N ALA A 26 15.28 -7.71 16.27
CA ALA A 26 14.98 -6.94 15.08
C ALA A 26 15.19 -7.89 13.89
N LYS A 27 14.10 -8.18 13.17
CA LYS A 27 14.16 -8.96 11.93
C LYS A 27 15.06 -8.14 11.00
N SER A 28 16.19 -8.68 10.59
CA SER A 28 17.02 -8.00 9.59
C SER A 28 16.20 -7.89 8.33
N SER A 29 16.15 -6.69 7.72
CA SER A 29 15.51 -6.52 6.41
C SER A 29 16.14 -7.52 5.44
N GLU A 30 15.30 -8.41 4.88
CA GLU A 30 15.76 -9.37 3.89
C GLU A 30 15.77 -8.70 2.52
N THR A 31 16.74 -9.07 1.67
CA THR A 31 16.71 -8.68 0.27
C THR A 31 15.62 -9.50 -0.40
N ALA A 32 14.64 -8.84 -1.01
CA ALA A 32 13.59 -9.52 -1.76
C ALA A 32 14.21 -10.26 -2.94
N GLU A 33 13.93 -11.55 -3.07
CA GLU A 33 14.41 -12.36 -4.18
C GLU A 33 13.55 -12.11 -5.42
N LEU A 34 14.15 -11.53 -6.47
CA LEU A 34 13.48 -11.32 -7.75
C LEU A 34 13.32 -12.67 -8.47
N VAL A 35 12.10 -13.13 -8.65
CA VAL A 35 11.76 -14.37 -9.37
C VAL A 35 11.65 -14.10 -10.87
N SER A 36 10.83 -13.11 -11.23
CA SER A 36 10.56 -12.78 -12.63
C SER A 36 10.17 -11.30 -12.79
N LYS A 37 10.09 -10.82 -14.03
CA LYS A 37 9.54 -9.50 -14.32
C LYS A 37 8.85 -9.44 -15.67
N ASN A 38 7.77 -8.71 -15.75
CA ASN A 38 7.14 -8.28 -16.98
C ASN A 38 7.66 -6.89 -17.37
N THR A 39 7.88 -6.70 -18.65
CA THR A 39 8.37 -5.42 -19.20
C THR A 39 7.40 -4.92 -20.25
N PHE A 40 6.94 -3.68 -20.07
CA PHE A 40 6.00 -3.04 -20.99
C PHE A 40 6.63 -1.78 -21.57
N VAL A 41 6.40 -1.54 -22.86
CA VAL A 41 6.86 -0.34 -23.52
C VAL A 41 6.18 0.90 -22.99
N PHE A 42 6.82 2.05 -23.14
CA PHE A 42 6.36 3.34 -22.62
C PHE A 42 4.90 3.68 -22.99
N GLU A 43 4.41 3.22 -24.14
CA GLU A 43 3.01 3.40 -24.58
C GLU A 43 1.99 2.82 -23.60
N LYS A 44 2.39 1.89 -22.74
CA LYS A 44 1.54 1.32 -21.70
C LYS A 44 1.50 2.15 -20.40
N ALA A 45 2.32 3.20 -20.28
CA ALA A 45 2.38 4.02 -19.06
C ALA A 45 1.01 4.63 -18.70
N LEU A 46 0.19 4.98 -19.68
CA LEU A 46 -1.17 5.45 -19.43
C LEU A 46 -2.04 4.38 -18.74
N LEU A 47 -1.87 3.12 -19.09
CA LEU A 47 -2.71 2.03 -18.55
C LEU A 47 -2.23 1.52 -17.20
N MET A 48 -0.93 1.63 -16.90
CA MET A 48 -0.33 0.96 -15.76
C MET A 48 0.87 1.69 -15.16
N GLY A 49 0.89 3.01 -15.21
CA GLY A 49 2.02 3.81 -14.74
C GLY A 49 1.96 4.24 -13.29
N GLN A 50 0.95 3.81 -12.50
CA GLN A 50 0.72 4.28 -11.12
C GLN A 50 0.41 3.13 -10.14
N GLY A 51 -0.80 2.66 -10.10
CA GLY A 51 -1.25 1.65 -9.16
C GLY A 51 -1.33 0.25 -9.74
N ILE A 52 -1.21 -0.75 -8.89
CA ILE A 52 -1.49 -2.16 -9.18
C ILE A 52 -2.16 -2.81 -7.98
N THR A 53 -3.16 -3.63 -8.22
CA THR A 53 -3.82 -4.50 -7.23
C THR A 53 -4.30 -5.78 -7.92
N THR A 54 -4.65 -6.82 -7.16
CA THR A 54 -5.15 -8.08 -7.72
C THR A 54 -6.22 -8.71 -6.83
N ASP A 55 -7.17 -9.40 -7.46
CA ASP A 55 -8.12 -10.29 -6.76
C ASP A 55 -7.71 -11.77 -6.84
N GLY A 56 -6.56 -12.05 -7.50
CA GLY A 56 -6.03 -13.39 -7.74
C GLY A 56 -6.47 -14.00 -9.06
N GLU A 57 -7.45 -13.42 -9.75
CA GLU A 57 -7.84 -13.79 -11.10
C GLU A 57 -7.31 -12.79 -12.13
N TYR A 58 -7.30 -11.50 -11.75
CA TYR A 58 -6.82 -10.41 -12.60
C TYR A 58 -5.90 -9.46 -11.82
N TYR A 59 -4.98 -8.84 -12.55
CA TYR A 59 -4.38 -7.59 -12.12
C TYR A 59 -5.25 -6.43 -12.61
N TYR A 60 -5.45 -5.46 -11.72
CA TYR A 60 -6.02 -4.16 -12.05
C TYR A 60 -4.90 -3.13 -11.91
N THR A 61 -4.80 -2.23 -12.86
CA THR A 61 -3.79 -1.17 -12.86
C THR A 61 -4.40 0.18 -13.12
N SER A 62 -3.73 1.22 -12.66
CA SER A 62 -4.06 2.61 -12.95
C SER A 62 -2.90 3.31 -13.63
N GLY A 63 -3.21 4.37 -14.35
CA GLY A 63 -2.20 5.22 -14.96
C GLY A 63 -2.72 6.62 -15.24
N SER A 64 -1.80 7.57 -15.30
CA SER A 64 -2.10 8.98 -15.54
C SER A 64 -1.02 9.65 -16.37
N ILE A 65 -1.42 10.51 -17.29
CA ILE A 65 -0.55 11.46 -18.00
C ILE A 65 -1.17 12.84 -17.79
N SER A 66 -0.93 13.43 -16.62
CA SER A 66 -1.58 14.67 -16.17
C SER A 66 -1.35 15.83 -17.16
N ALA A 67 -0.18 15.92 -17.78
CA ALA A 67 0.12 16.92 -18.81
C ALA A 67 -0.81 16.85 -20.04
N LEU A 68 -1.42 15.69 -20.31
CA LEU A 68 -2.38 15.47 -21.40
C LEU A 68 -3.83 15.35 -20.90
N ASN A 69 -4.05 15.47 -19.59
CA ASN A 69 -5.33 15.24 -18.94
C ASN A 69 -5.91 13.85 -19.26
N LEU A 70 -5.05 12.83 -19.26
CA LEU A 70 -5.41 11.45 -19.52
C LEU A 70 -5.23 10.61 -18.26
N THR A 71 -6.25 9.82 -17.97
CA THR A 71 -6.24 8.80 -16.92
C THR A 71 -6.73 7.48 -17.47
N ALA A 72 -6.37 6.36 -16.86
CA ALA A 72 -6.93 5.08 -17.25
C ALA A 72 -6.97 4.09 -16.08
N LEU A 73 -7.87 3.13 -16.20
CA LEU A 73 -7.85 1.86 -15.51
C LEU A 73 -7.71 0.74 -16.53
N ALA A 74 -7.03 -0.32 -16.17
CA ALA A 74 -6.89 -1.49 -17.02
C ALA A 74 -6.94 -2.78 -16.21
N LYS A 75 -7.37 -3.85 -16.88
CA LYS A 75 -7.52 -5.20 -16.35
C LYS A 75 -6.65 -6.14 -17.18
N PHE A 76 -5.81 -6.91 -16.53
CA PHE A 76 -4.89 -7.87 -17.15
C PHE A 76 -5.12 -9.26 -16.55
N THR A 77 -4.84 -10.31 -17.32
CA THR A 77 -4.77 -11.67 -16.76
C THR A 77 -3.70 -11.75 -15.69
N PHE A 78 -3.93 -12.57 -14.65
CA PHE A 78 -2.96 -12.71 -13.56
C PHE A 78 -1.68 -13.44 -14.01
N ASP A 79 -1.80 -14.50 -14.79
CA ASP A 79 -0.66 -15.36 -15.14
C ASP A 79 0.29 -14.71 -16.15
N ASP A 80 -0.25 -14.13 -17.23
CA ASP A 80 0.55 -13.67 -18.38
C ASP A 80 0.56 -12.14 -18.54
N MET A 81 -0.17 -11.43 -17.71
CA MET A 81 -0.38 -9.97 -17.83
C MET A 81 -0.83 -9.54 -19.24
N GLU A 82 -1.69 -10.34 -19.87
CA GLU A 82 -2.35 -9.97 -21.12
C GLU A 82 -3.51 -9.00 -20.84
N LEU A 83 -3.60 -7.95 -21.64
CA LEU A 83 -4.67 -6.95 -21.50
C LEU A 83 -6.03 -7.58 -21.80
N VAL A 84 -6.92 -7.58 -20.82
CA VAL A 84 -8.31 -8.06 -20.94
C VAL A 84 -9.22 -6.91 -21.31
N ASP A 85 -9.14 -5.78 -20.57
CA ASP A 85 -9.98 -4.61 -20.78
C ASP A 85 -9.28 -3.33 -20.30
N SER A 86 -9.73 -2.18 -20.77
CA SER A 86 -9.24 -0.88 -20.30
C SER A 86 -10.25 0.23 -20.54
N HIS A 87 -10.34 1.15 -19.59
CA HIS A 87 -11.13 2.35 -19.70
C HIS A 87 -10.23 3.59 -19.60
N VAL A 88 -10.18 4.37 -20.67
CA VAL A 88 -9.45 5.64 -20.73
C VAL A 88 -10.37 6.78 -20.33
N ASN A 89 -9.91 7.65 -19.45
CA ASN A 89 -10.67 8.72 -18.81
C ASN A 89 -11.94 8.23 -18.08
N PRO A 90 -11.77 7.28 -17.13
CA PRO A 90 -12.92 6.72 -16.41
C PRO A 90 -13.42 7.64 -15.29
N LEU A 91 -12.79 8.78 -15.06
CA LEU A 91 -13.16 9.68 -13.96
C LEU A 91 -14.53 10.30 -14.20
N PRO A 92 -15.39 10.35 -13.18
CA PRO A 92 -16.72 10.96 -13.30
C PRO A 92 -16.64 12.49 -13.44
N ASP A 93 -17.68 13.10 -14.03
CA ASP A 93 -17.80 14.54 -14.31
C ASP A 93 -17.40 15.43 -13.12
N LYS A 94 -17.76 15.03 -11.89
CA LYS A 94 -17.37 15.75 -10.67
C LYS A 94 -15.85 15.89 -10.50
N CYS A 95 -15.08 14.89 -10.91
CA CYS A 95 -13.62 14.94 -10.89
C CYS A 95 -13.08 15.85 -12.00
N GLU A 96 -13.67 15.82 -13.19
CA GLU A 96 -13.30 16.71 -14.29
C GLU A 96 -13.56 18.18 -13.92
N GLU A 97 -14.72 18.49 -13.33
CA GLU A 97 -15.06 19.85 -12.84
C GLU A 97 -14.06 20.37 -11.82
N ARG A 98 -13.45 19.46 -11.04
CA ARG A 98 -12.43 19.74 -10.03
C ARG A 98 -11.02 19.72 -10.58
N LYS A 99 -10.84 19.38 -11.85
CA LYS A 99 -9.53 19.17 -12.52
C LYS A 99 -8.72 18.03 -11.93
N ASN A 100 -9.37 17.10 -11.25
CA ASN A 100 -8.72 15.87 -10.82
C ASN A 100 -8.39 15.05 -12.08
N ASN A 101 -7.13 14.89 -12.37
CA ASN A 101 -6.61 14.26 -13.59
C ASN A 101 -5.48 13.27 -13.31
N HIS A 102 -5.39 12.82 -12.06
CA HIS A 102 -4.42 11.85 -11.61
C HIS A 102 -5.14 10.74 -10.82
N ILE A 103 -5.02 9.50 -11.31
CA ILE A 103 -5.38 8.29 -10.57
C ILE A 103 -4.06 7.70 -10.07
N GLY A 104 -3.86 7.67 -8.78
CA GLY A 104 -2.70 7.07 -8.12
C GLY A 104 -2.88 5.59 -7.82
N GLY A 105 -2.48 5.16 -6.60
CA GLY A 105 -2.63 3.79 -6.14
C GLY A 105 -4.08 3.34 -6.01
N ILE A 106 -4.31 2.07 -6.24
CA ILE A 106 -5.63 1.45 -6.23
C ILE A 106 -5.64 0.21 -5.35
N SER A 107 -6.81 -0.17 -4.85
CA SER A 107 -7.00 -1.39 -4.06
C SER A 107 -8.33 -2.06 -4.37
N VAL A 108 -8.31 -3.38 -4.64
CA VAL A 108 -9.51 -4.15 -4.95
C VAL A 108 -10.12 -4.76 -3.68
N TYR A 109 -11.44 -4.57 -3.50
CA TYR A 109 -12.19 -5.16 -2.40
C TYR A 109 -13.68 -5.29 -2.76
N ASN A 110 -14.27 -6.48 -2.54
CA ASN A 110 -15.69 -6.76 -2.78
C ASN A 110 -16.16 -6.33 -4.18
N GLU A 111 -15.50 -6.82 -5.24
CA GLU A 111 -15.83 -6.55 -6.65
C GLU A 111 -15.75 -5.05 -7.02
N LYS A 112 -15.06 -4.25 -6.20
CA LYS A 112 -14.84 -2.82 -6.41
C LYS A 112 -13.36 -2.47 -6.38
N ILE A 113 -12.98 -1.49 -7.19
CA ILE A 113 -11.67 -0.86 -7.17
C ILE A 113 -11.81 0.49 -6.46
N TYR A 114 -11.14 0.67 -5.35
CA TYR A 114 -10.98 1.94 -4.66
C TYR A 114 -9.74 2.62 -5.23
N ALA A 115 -9.88 3.81 -5.76
CA ALA A 115 -8.80 4.54 -6.40
C ALA A 115 -8.56 5.87 -5.71
N SER A 116 -7.32 6.17 -5.37
CA SER A 116 -6.91 7.49 -4.95
C SER A 116 -6.89 8.43 -6.16
N VAL A 117 -7.51 9.59 -6.02
CA VAL A 117 -7.69 10.54 -7.14
C VAL A 117 -7.44 11.96 -6.65
N GLU A 118 -6.65 12.70 -7.42
CA GLU A 118 -6.26 14.08 -7.10
C GLU A 118 -6.03 14.91 -8.37
N ASP A 119 -5.87 16.23 -8.21
CA ASP A 119 -5.20 17.04 -9.22
C ASP A 119 -3.68 17.00 -8.96
N GLY A 120 -2.89 16.94 -10.03
CA GLY A 120 -1.45 16.78 -9.92
C GLY A 120 -0.67 18.04 -9.56
N ASP A 121 -1.35 19.17 -9.25
CA ASP A 121 -0.69 20.46 -9.04
C ASP A 121 -0.97 21.08 -7.67
N ASP A 122 -2.24 21.29 -7.35
CA ASP A 122 -2.66 22.10 -6.17
C ASP A 122 -3.28 21.25 -5.03
N TYR A 123 -3.59 19.96 -5.30
CA TYR A 123 -4.22 19.00 -4.38
C TYR A 123 -5.47 19.55 -3.67
N LEU A 124 -6.33 20.25 -4.44
CA LEU A 124 -7.48 20.96 -3.87
C LEU A 124 -8.62 20.04 -3.45
N TYR A 125 -8.77 18.92 -4.16
CA TYR A 125 -9.90 18.00 -3.97
C TYR A 125 -9.46 16.53 -3.96
N PRO A 126 -8.55 16.13 -3.03
CA PRO A 126 -8.16 14.74 -2.91
C PRO A 126 -9.40 13.89 -2.55
N CYS A 127 -9.57 12.77 -3.22
CA CYS A 127 -10.74 11.92 -3.01
C CYS A 127 -10.45 10.44 -3.32
N ILE A 128 -11.34 9.57 -2.86
CA ILE A 128 -11.40 8.18 -3.30
C ILE A 128 -12.58 8.04 -4.25
N VAL A 129 -12.33 7.52 -5.44
CA VAL A 129 -13.35 7.15 -6.43
C VAL A 129 -13.47 5.64 -6.48
N VAL A 130 -14.69 5.14 -6.56
CA VAL A 130 -14.94 3.69 -6.58
C VAL A 130 -15.41 3.27 -7.96
N PHE A 131 -14.77 2.23 -8.50
CA PHE A 131 -15.07 1.64 -9.78
C PHE A 131 -15.53 0.19 -9.62
N ASP A 132 -16.25 -0.30 -10.58
CA ASP A 132 -16.65 -1.69 -10.69
C ASP A 132 -15.53 -2.52 -11.35
N CYS A 133 -15.20 -3.68 -10.78
CA CYS A 133 -14.10 -4.53 -11.26
C CYS A 133 -14.36 -5.20 -12.62
N GLU A 134 -15.65 -5.42 -12.97
CA GLU A 134 -16.00 -6.08 -14.23
C GLU A 134 -15.95 -5.10 -15.40
N THR A 135 -16.50 -3.90 -15.19
CA THR A 135 -16.71 -2.91 -16.26
C THR A 135 -15.66 -1.80 -16.28
N LEU A 136 -14.90 -1.62 -15.21
CA LEU A 136 -13.99 -0.49 -14.97
C LEU A 136 -14.69 0.89 -14.99
N GLU A 137 -16.02 0.91 -14.89
CA GLU A 137 -16.82 2.11 -14.85
C GLU A 137 -16.98 2.64 -13.42
N PRO A 138 -17.10 3.96 -13.22
CA PRO A 138 -17.35 4.50 -11.89
C PRO A 138 -18.72 4.07 -11.36
N THR A 139 -18.76 3.61 -10.11
CA THR A 139 -20.02 3.23 -9.44
C THR A 139 -20.90 4.42 -9.05
N GLY A 140 -20.36 5.64 -9.14
CA GLY A 140 -20.97 6.85 -8.65
C GLY A 140 -20.58 7.21 -7.21
N GLU A 141 -19.81 6.36 -6.54
CA GLU A 141 -19.28 6.60 -5.18
C GLU A 141 -18.00 7.45 -5.26
N ILE A 142 -18.04 8.67 -4.74
CA ILE A 142 -16.91 9.60 -4.65
C ILE A 142 -16.86 10.13 -3.24
N TYR A 143 -15.74 9.92 -2.55
CA TYR A 143 -15.53 10.29 -1.16
C TYR A 143 -14.43 11.32 -1.03
N ASP A 144 -14.82 12.56 -0.71
CA ASP A 144 -13.88 13.67 -0.52
C ASP A 144 -13.04 13.43 0.74
N LEU A 145 -11.74 13.62 0.65
CA LEU A 145 -10.81 13.55 1.77
C LEU A 145 -10.51 14.98 2.27
N PRO A 146 -10.25 15.17 3.60
CA PRO A 146 -9.95 16.48 4.16
C PRO A 146 -8.63 17.04 3.58
N ARG A 147 -8.71 18.14 2.82
CA ARG A 147 -7.53 18.78 2.20
C ARG A 147 -6.47 19.19 3.22
N GLU A 148 -6.88 19.57 4.42
CA GLU A 148 -5.96 19.97 5.51
C GLU A 148 -5.10 18.78 6.01
N ILE A 149 -5.51 17.57 5.73
CA ILE A 149 -4.76 16.33 6.04
C ILE A 149 -3.97 15.87 4.81
N PHE A 150 -4.59 15.95 3.64
CA PHE A 150 -4.05 15.50 2.36
C PHE A 150 -3.59 16.70 1.52
N ASP A 151 -2.84 17.61 2.16
CA ASP A 151 -2.35 18.86 1.57
C ASP A 151 -1.25 18.66 0.51
N ASP A 152 -0.72 17.45 0.44
CA ASP A 152 0.26 16.96 -0.53
C ASP A 152 -0.28 15.73 -1.28
N GLY A 153 -1.58 15.76 -1.60
CA GLY A 153 -2.28 14.74 -2.34
C GLY A 153 -2.64 13.48 -1.58
N VAL A 154 -3.19 12.51 -2.32
CA VAL A 154 -3.52 11.15 -1.86
C VAL A 154 -2.99 10.15 -2.89
N PRO A 155 -1.68 9.89 -2.93
CA PRO A 155 -1.07 9.09 -3.98
C PRO A 155 -1.46 7.61 -3.93
N TRP A 156 -1.92 7.11 -2.79
CA TRP A 156 -2.28 5.72 -2.60
C TRP A 156 -3.44 5.52 -1.64
N CYS A 157 -4.10 4.39 -1.80
CA CYS A 157 -5.01 3.82 -0.80
C CYS A 157 -4.87 2.30 -0.79
N ALA A 158 -5.16 1.69 0.36
CA ALA A 158 -5.17 0.24 0.54
C ALA A 158 -6.37 -0.18 1.37
N VAL A 159 -7.11 -1.20 0.95
CA VAL A 159 -8.20 -1.77 1.73
C VAL A 159 -7.74 -3.06 2.40
N ASP A 160 -7.84 -3.11 3.71
CA ASP A 160 -7.70 -4.36 4.43
C ASP A 160 -8.92 -5.25 4.16
N ARG A 161 -8.71 -6.35 3.45
CA ARG A 161 -9.77 -7.25 2.98
C ARG A 161 -10.47 -8.01 4.10
N GLU A 162 -9.86 -8.10 5.28
CA GLU A 162 -10.46 -8.76 6.44
C GLU A 162 -11.45 -7.84 7.15
N THR A 163 -11.15 -6.54 7.24
CA THR A 163 -11.94 -5.58 7.99
C THR A 163 -12.79 -4.66 7.10
N GLY A 164 -12.44 -4.50 5.84
CA GLY A 164 -13.06 -3.53 4.93
C GLY A 164 -12.67 -2.08 5.25
N TYR A 165 -11.61 -1.86 6.03
CA TYR A 165 -11.10 -0.52 6.29
C TYR A 165 -10.13 -0.10 5.20
N LEU A 166 -10.28 1.14 4.74
CA LEU A 166 -9.37 1.78 3.79
C LEU A 166 -8.37 2.64 4.55
N TYR A 167 -7.12 2.52 4.17
CA TYR A 167 -5.99 3.26 4.69
C TYR A 167 -5.41 4.15 3.61
N ALA A 168 -5.04 5.36 3.97
CA ALA A 168 -4.43 6.32 3.05
C ALA A 168 -3.54 7.30 3.80
N SER A 169 -2.59 7.91 3.10
CA SER A 169 -1.81 9.05 3.58
C SER A 169 -1.54 10.04 2.45
N LYS A 170 -0.97 11.18 2.79
CA LYS A 170 -0.40 12.11 1.82
C LYS A 170 0.94 11.57 1.27
N TRP A 171 1.55 12.29 0.30
CA TRP A 171 2.72 11.81 -0.42
C TRP A 171 4.02 11.92 0.38
N THR A 172 4.28 13.06 1.05
CA THR A 172 5.54 13.29 1.78
C THR A 172 5.29 13.88 3.16
N ASP A 173 6.31 13.92 4.02
CA ASP A 173 6.21 14.30 5.43
C ASP A 173 5.09 13.55 6.19
N ILE A 174 5.01 12.24 5.94
CA ILE A 174 3.95 11.38 6.45
C ILE A 174 4.27 11.00 7.89
N ASN A 175 3.48 11.52 8.82
CA ASN A 175 3.57 11.21 10.24
C ASN A 175 2.41 10.32 10.71
N SER A 176 1.43 10.11 9.84
CA SER A 176 0.22 9.37 10.17
C SER A 176 -0.39 8.72 8.94
N VAL A 177 -1.05 7.57 9.14
CA VAL A 177 -1.96 6.94 8.21
C VAL A 177 -3.39 7.11 8.71
N TYR A 178 -4.32 7.41 7.83
CA TYR A 178 -5.72 7.66 8.15
C TYR A 178 -6.59 6.50 7.71
N VAL A 179 -7.54 6.12 8.57
CA VAL A 179 -8.36 4.91 8.40
C VAL A 179 -9.82 5.29 8.24
N TYR A 180 -10.46 4.72 7.22
CA TYR A 180 -11.85 4.96 6.85
C TYR A 180 -12.62 3.63 6.73
N ASP A 181 -13.90 3.63 7.07
CA ASP A 181 -14.78 2.47 6.95
C ASP A 181 -15.52 2.50 5.61
N THR A 182 -15.18 1.58 4.70
CA THR A 182 -15.81 1.49 3.37
C THR A 182 -17.29 1.11 3.44
N SER A 183 -17.71 0.36 4.47
CA SER A 183 -19.11 -0.06 4.66
C SER A 183 -20.01 1.09 5.15
N SER A 184 -19.41 2.13 5.72
CA SER A 184 -20.10 3.29 6.32
C SER A 184 -19.85 4.58 5.54
N SER A 185 -19.85 4.52 4.21
CA SER A 185 -19.63 5.66 3.31
C SER A 185 -18.34 6.40 3.62
N MET A 186 -17.24 5.67 3.75
CA MET A 186 -15.89 6.19 4.04
C MET A 186 -15.82 7.04 5.31
N LYS A 187 -16.58 6.64 6.33
CA LYS A 187 -16.52 7.32 7.63
C LYS A 187 -15.12 7.19 8.23
N PHE A 188 -14.55 8.33 8.66
CA PHE A 188 -13.29 8.33 9.39
C PHE A 188 -13.38 7.47 10.66
N VAL A 189 -12.43 6.57 10.84
CA VAL A 189 -12.35 5.64 11.99
C VAL A 189 -11.30 6.11 12.98
N ARG A 190 -10.05 6.29 12.52
CA ARG A 190 -8.92 6.68 13.37
C ARG A 190 -7.73 7.17 12.57
N GLU A 191 -6.83 7.83 13.26
CA GLU A 191 -5.46 8.14 12.84
C GLU A 191 -4.50 7.14 13.49
N ILE A 192 -3.51 6.67 12.72
CA ILE A 192 -2.39 5.88 13.20
C ILE A 192 -1.15 6.74 13.10
N LYS A 193 -0.59 7.15 14.24
CA LYS A 193 0.66 7.89 14.28
C LYS A 193 1.83 6.95 14.05
N LEU A 194 2.67 7.30 13.09
CA LEU A 194 3.84 6.52 12.75
C LEU A 194 4.99 6.75 13.74
N SER A 195 5.83 5.74 13.95
CA SER A 195 7.03 5.80 14.81
C SER A 195 8.10 6.75 14.27
N GLU A 196 8.07 7.00 12.97
CA GLU A 196 8.96 7.94 12.28
C GLU A 196 8.24 8.61 11.09
N THR A 197 8.80 9.72 10.61
CA THR A 197 8.29 10.38 9.40
C THR A 197 8.80 9.63 8.18
N ILE A 198 7.89 9.24 7.30
CA ILE A 198 8.22 8.62 6.01
C ILE A 198 7.85 9.55 4.85
N HIS A 199 8.42 9.30 3.68
CA HIS A 199 8.27 10.19 2.53
C HIS A 199 8.09 9.40 1.24
N ARG A 200 7.46 10.02 0.23
CA ARG A 200 7.33 9.50 -1.13
C ARG A 200 6.77 8.08 -1.19
N ILE A 201 5.65 7.86 -0.52
CA ILE A 201 4.91 6.60 -0.62
C ILE A 201 3.98 6.68 -1.81
N GLN A 202 4.13 5.76 -2.75
CA GLN A 202 3.37 5.71 -4.01
C GLN A 202 2.34 4.58 -4.05
N GLY A 203 2.52 3.55 -3.23
CA GLY A 203 1.60 2.42 -3.16
C GLY A 203 1.46 1.85 -1.77
N GLY A 204 0.35 1.19 -1.52
CA GLY A 204 0.10 0.45 -0.28
C GLY A 204 -0.79 -0.76 -0.53
N GLU A 205 -0.57 -1.84 0.20
CA GLU A 205 -1.41 -3.04 0.17
C GLU A 205 -1.31 -3.81 1.48
N PHE A 206 -2.36 -4.53 1.82
CA PHE A 206 -2.39 -5.43 2.98
C PHE A 206 -2.02 -6.86 2.59
N TYR A 207 -1.15 -7.46 3.41
CA TYR A 207 -0.86 -8.87 3.33
C TYR A 207 -0.69 -9.44 4.74
N ASN A 208 -1.38 -10.54 5.05
CA ASN A 208 -1.34 -11.19 6.37
C ASN A 208 -1.55 -10.23 7.55
N GLY A 209 -2.47 -9.25 7.40
CA GLY A 209 -2.82 -8.28 8.46
C GLY A 209 -1.80 -7.16 8.68
N THR A 210 -0.76 -7.08 7.86
CA THR A 210 0.25 -6.00 7.87
C THR A 210 0.05 -5.08 6.67
N LEU A 211 0.19 -3.77 6.88
CA LEU A 211 0.20 -2.79 5.81
C LEU A 211 1.62 -2.66 5.26
N TYR A 212 1.79 -2.90 3.96
CA TYR A 212 3.05 -2.70 3.24
C TYR A 212 2.96 -1.49 2.34
N LEU A 213 4.05 -0.74 2.25
CA LEU A 213 4.12 0.52 1.51
C LEU A 213 5.29 0.51 0.54
N SER A 214 5.03 0.89 -0.70
CA SER A 214 6.06 1.11 -1.72
C SER A 214 6.69 2.48 -1.54
N ASN A 215 7.98 2.50 -1.21
CA ASN A 215 8.73 3.72 -0.94
C ASN A 215 9.60 4.09 -2.15
N ASP A 216 9.35 5.27 -2.72
CA ASP A 216 10.12 5.80 -3.86
C ASP A 216 11.40 6.54 -3.47
N ILE A 217 11.77 6.60 -2.20
CA ILE A 217 13.08 7.09 -1.76
C ILE A 217 14.11 5.97 -1.90
N GLU A 218 15.26 6.31 -2.46
CA GLU A 218 16.42 5.43 -2.48
C GLU A 218 17.15 5.48 -1.14
N ASP A 219 17.54 4.32 -0.64
CA ASP A 219 18.47 4.21 0.47
C ASP A 219 19.92 4.51 0.01
N ASN A 220 20.90 4.41 0.93
CA ASN A 220 22.30 4.64 0.63
C ASN A 220 22.91 3.64 -0.38
N GLY A 221 22.23 2.56 -0.68
CA GLY A 221 22.58 1.56 -1.70
C GLY A 221 21.88 1.76 -3.04
N ASN A 222 21.09 2.83 -3.19
CA ASN A 222 20.21 3.11 -4.32
C ASN A 222 19.09 2.06 -4.49
N ASN A 223 18.55 1.55 -3.37
CA ASN A 223 17.44 0.59 -3.39
C ASN A 223 16.12 1.28 -3.07
N LYS A 224 15.08 0.91 -3.78
CA LYS A 224 13.69 1.26 -3.48
C LYS A 224 13.13 0.20 -2.52
N ASN A 225 12.81 0.57 -1.30
CA ASN A 225 12.42 -0.37 -0.25
C ASN A 225 10.91 -0.54 -0.15
N ILE A 226 10.51 -1.67 0.42
CA ILE A 226 9.14 -1.88 0.91
C ILE A 226 9.18 -1.69 2.42
N LEU A 227 8.32 -0.79 2.92
CA LEU A 227 8.12 -0.58 4.35
C LEU A 227 6.94 -1.42 4.84
N SER A 228 7.00 -1.86 6.09
CA SER A 228 5.84 -2.41 6.81
C SER A 228 5.41 -1.44 7.90
N VAL A 229 4.10 -1.38 8.14
CA VAL A 229 3.49 -0.60 9.22
C VAL A 229 2.65 -1.51 10.10
N ASP A 230 3.01 -1.62 11.36
CA ASP A 230 2.11 -2.22 12.36
C ASP A 230 0.96 -1.24 12.63
N ILE A 231 -0.23 -1.61 12.19
CA ILE A 231 -1.43 -0.76 12.28
C ILE A 231 -1.93 -0.53 13.72
N ASN A 232 -1.41 -1.25 14.71
CA ASN A 232 -1.79 -1.08 16.11
C ASN A 232 -0.87 -0.10 16.84
N SER A 233 0.44 -0.20 16.57
CA SER A 233 1.47 0.63 17.22
C SER A 233 1.92 1.82 16.37
N GLY A 234 1.76 1.74 15.03
CA GLY A 234 2.34 2.69 14.08
C GLY A 234 3.83 2.47 13.85
N ASN A 235 4.40 1.35 14.31
CA ASN A 235 5.80 1.05 14.09
C ASN A 235 6.07 0.84 12.60
N VAL A 236 7.12 1.49 12.09
CA VAL A 236 7.57 1.41 10.69
C VAL A 236 8.88 0.66 10.64
N GLU A 237 8.99 -0.30 9.74
CA GLU A 237 10.21 -1.07 9.52
C GLU A 237 10.45 -1.26 8.01
N ILE A 238 11.71 -1.47 7.60
CA ILE A 238 12.02 -1.93 6.24
C ILE A 238 11.71 -3.42 6.19
N ALA A 239 10.63 -3.79 5.49
CA ALA A 239 10.23 -5.19 5.32
C ALA A 239 11.09 -5.89 4.26
N ALA A 240 11.35 -5.21 3.13
CA ALA A 240 12.19 -5.76 2.07
C ALA A 240 13.03 -4.69 1.40
N VAL A 241 14.27 -5.07 1.04
CA VAL A 241 15.16 -4.28 0.21
C VAL A 241 15.09 -4.82 -1.21
N ARG A 242 14.79 -3.94 -2.18
CA ARG A 242 14.73 -4.32 -3.60
C ARG A 242 15.94 -3.74 -4.34
N ASP A 243 16.64 -4.55 -5.11
CA ASP A 243 17.73 -4.09 -6.00
C ASP A 243 17.15 -3.40 -7.25
N VAL A 244 16.41 -2.33 -6.99
CA VAL A 244 15.79 -1.47 -8.00
C VAL A 244 16.02 -0.03 -7.58
N GLY A 245 16.61 0.78 -8.45
CA GLY A 245 16.88 2.18 -8.17
C GLY A 245 17.37 2.94 -9.40
N GLY A 246 17.81 4.16 -9.16
CA GLY A 246 18.31 5.10 -10.16
C GLY A 246 17.36 6.25 -10.46
N ASP A 247 17.90 7.39 -10.84
CA ASP A 247 17.18 8.67 -11.03
C ASP A 247 15.98 8.60 -12.00
N ASN A 248 15.95 7.56 -12.84
CA ASN A 248 14.89 7.40 -13.85
C ASN A 248 13.81 6.39 -13.43
N VAL A 249 13.89 5.80 -12.23
CA VAL A 249 12.93 4.81 -11.76
C VAL A 249 12.10 5.41 -10.64
N GLU A 250 10.79 5.30 -10.76
CA GLU A 250 9.82 5.58 -9.70
C GLU A 250 9.22 4.24 -9.24
N ALA A 251 9.26 3.97 -7.94
CA ALA A 251 8.57 2.84 -7.36
C ALA A 251 7.12 3.25 -7.13
N GLU A 252 6.20 2.55 -7.76
CA GLU A 252 4.77 2.86 -7.78
C GLU A 252 3.96 1.88 -6.92
N GLY A 253 2.86 1.36 -7.41
CA GLY A 253 1.99 0.44 -6.69
C GLY A 253 2.63 -0.90 -6.36
N LEU A 254 2.07 -1.59 -5.36
CA LEU A 254 2.40 -2.97 -5.03
C LEU A 254 1.13 -3.75 -4.70
N THR A 255 1.20 -5.06 -4.87
CA THR A 255 0.15 -6.00 -4.46
C THR A 255 0.73 -7.36 -4.07
N PHE A 256 -0.06 -8.19 -3.39
CA PHE A 256 0.35 -9.50 -2.92
C PHE A 256 -0.63 -10.57 -3.36
N TRP A 257 -0.11 -11.61 -4.00
CA TRP A 257 -0.86 -12.83 -4.29
C TRP A 257 0.12 -13.94 -4.68
N PRO A 258 -0.01 -15.15 -4.13
CA PRO A 258 0.85 -16.26 -4.52
C PRO A 258 0.67 -16.62 -5.99
N SER A 259 1.76 -16.69 -6.75
CA SER A 259 1.81 -17.10 -8.15
C SER A 259 2.41 -18.50 -8.31
N ASP A 260 2.17 -19.14 -9.43
CA ASP A 260 2.68 -20.48 -9.75
C ASP A 260 4.21 -20.53 -9.86
N ASP A 261 4.88 -19.41 -10.15
CA ASP A 261 6.34 -19.29 -10.19
C ASP A 261 6.99 -19.15 -8.81
N GLY A 262 6.19 -19.08 -7.73
CA GLY A 262 6.62 -18.93 -6.35
C GLY A 262 6.72 -17.50 -5.88
N SER A 263 6.48 -16.51 -6.73
CA SER A 263 6.41 -15.11 -6.30
C SER A 263 5.13 -14.82 -5.50
N VAL A 264 5.22 -13.89 -4.57
CA VAL A 264 4.10 -13.48 -3.71
C VAL A 264 3.86 -11.97 -3.77
N MET A 265 4.92 -11.17 -3.86
CA MET A 265 4.85 -9.72 -3.96
C MET A 265 5.08 -9.26 -5.40
N HIS A 266 4.19 -8.39 -5.89
CA HIS A 266 4.25 -7.83 -7.23
C HIS A 266 4.32 -6.31 -7.13
N VAL A 267 5.40 -5.72 -7.65
CA VAL A 267 5.65 -4.28 -7.55
C VAL A 267 5.77 -3.67 -8.92
N LEU A 268 5.01 -2.62 -9.13
CA LEU A 268 5.04 -1.81 -10.33
C LEU A 268 6.12 -0.73 -10.19
N ASP A 269 7.01 -0.65 -11.17
CA ASP A 269 8.05 0.38 -11.26
C ASP A 269 7.97 1.08 -12.61
N TYR A 270 7.95 2.39 -12.59
CA TYR A 270 7.95 3.21 -13.79
C TYR A 270 9.35 3.71 -14.10
N ASN A 271 9.92 3.27 -15.22
CA ASN A 271 11.19 3.79 -15.72
C ASN A 271 10.91 4.80 -16.84
N LYS A 272 11.25 6.06 -16.60
CA LYS A 272 10.98 7.20 -17.51
C LYS A 272 11.64 7.08 -18.89
N VAL A 273 12.59 6.15 -19.06
CA VAL A 273 13.34 5.95 -20.30
C VAL A 273 12.91 4.68 -21.02
N ILE A 274 12.64 3.60 -20.28
CA ILE A 274 12.43 2.26 -20.85
C ILE A 274 10.93 1.93 -20.92
N GLY A 275 10.16 2.23 -19.86
CA GLY A 275 8.75 1.89 -19.76
C GLY A 275 8.37 1.40 -18.37
N ILE A 276 7.42 0.48 -18.32
CA ILE A 276 6.88 -0.05 -17.06
C ILE A 276 7.42 -1.45 -16.81
N PHE A 277 7.76 -1.71 -15.56
CA PHE A 277 8.12 -3.04 -15.08
C PHE A 277 7.15 -3.48 -14.00
N VAL A 278 6.74 -4.73 -14.04
CA VAL A 278 6.15 -5.40 -12.89
C VAL A 278 7.17 -6.45 -12.43
N HIS A 279 7.76 -6.21 -11.28
CA HIS A 279 8.71 -7.11 -10.65
C HIS A 279 7.98 -8.06 -9.71
N HIS A 280 8.26 -9.35 -9.82
CA HIS A 280 7.66 -10.40 -9.02
C HIS A 280 8.72 -10.97 -8.07
N TYR A 281 8.42 -10.95 -6.78
CA TYR A 281 9.37 -11.32 -5.73
C TYR A 281 8.84 -12.48 -4.90
N ASP A 282 9.75 -13.40 -4.55
CA ASP A 282 9.56 -14.32 -3.44
C ASP A 282 9.89 -13.59 -2.13
N VAL A 283 8.95 -13.58 -1.21
CA VAL A 283 9.08 -12.94 0.10
C VAL A 283 8.41 -13.79 1.17
N ASP A 284 9.03 -13.89 2.34
CA ASP A 284 8.50 -14.59 3.51
C ASP A 284 8.10 -13.58 4.60
N PHE A 285 6.90 -12.99 4.44
CA PHE A 285 6.36 -11.94 5.33
C PHE A 285 5.39 -12.48 6.38
#